data_db406a7e78fe642ced7ba06ef89afe3c
#
_entry.id   db406a7e78fe642ced7ba06ef89afe3c
#
_cell.length_a   1.000
_cell.length_b   1.000
_cell.length_c   1.000
_cell.angle_alpha   90.00
_cell.angle_beta   90.00
_cell.angle_gamma   90.00
#
_symmetry.space_group_name_H-M   'P 1'
#
loop_
_entity.id
_entity.type
_entity.pdbx_description
1 polymer ?
#
loop_
_entity_poly.entity_id
_entity_poly.type
_entity_poly.pdbx_seq_one_letter_code
_entity_poly.pdbx_strand_id
1 'polypeptide(L)'
;MRSNKLRELVKSNKPTLSTHIHTTWPSVVEAIGHTGLYDYVEFVGEYGPFDLHDLDNMCRAADLYNMSMMLKVDQEPRGFLAQRAIGSGFHSILFADCRSAADVRECVRIVRPETPEDRGPYGVATRRFTYMGYGGGKEYVQALRDVVVTIMIEKPGTVDKLDEVLA
;
A
#
# COMPACT_ATOMS: atom_id res chain seq x y z
N MET A 1 16.44 -1.40 2.88
CA MET A 1 15.00 -1.17 3.07
C MET A 1 14.44 -2.34 3.85
N ARG A 2 13.38 -2.10 4.61
CA ARG A 2 12.67 -3.21 5.22
C ARG A 2 12.00 -4.05 4.14
N SER A 3 11.97 -5.37 4.34
CA SER A 3 11.24 -6.26 3.46
C SER A 3 9.73 -5.98 3.55
N ASN A 4 9.03 -6.19 2.44
CA ASN A 4 7.58 -6.17 2.42
C ASN A 4 7.05 -7.57 2.77
N LYS A 5 6.78 -7.80 4.07
CA LYS A 5 6.34 -9.11 4.57
C LYS A 5 5.10 -9.63 3.82
N LEU A 6 4.13 -8.75 3.53
CA LEU A 6 2.94 -9.13 2.77
C LEU A 6 3.32 -9.63 1.37
N ARG A 7 4.23 -8.92 0.66
CA ARG A 7 4.71 -9.33 -0.67
C ARG A 7 5.41 -10.69 -0.62
N GLU A 8 6.23 -10.93 0.38
CA GLU A 8 6.96 -12.20 0.56
C GLU A 8 5.99 -13.36 0.77
N LEU A 9 4.97 -13.18 1.59
CA LEU A 9 3.95 -14.21 1.84
C LEU A 9 3.14 -14.51 0.59
N VAL A 10 2.69 -13.47 -0.13
CA VAL A 10 1.94 -13.62 -1.39
C VAL A 10 2.79 -14.34 -2.44
N LYS A 11 4.05 -13.93 -2.64
CA LYS A 11 4.97 -14.61 -3.57
C LYS A 11 5.20 -16.08 -3.22
N SER A 12 5.16 -16.41 -1.94
CA SER A 12 5.35 -17.77 -1.43
C SER A 12 4.06 -18.59 -1.37
N ASN A 13 2.96 -18.04 -1.87
CA ASN A 13 1.61 -18.63 -1.80
C ASN A 13 1.23 -19.06 -0.37
N LYS A 14 1.59 -18.24 0.61
CA LYS A 14 1.24 -18.46 2.02
C LYS A 14 0.02 -17.61 2.40
N PRO A 15 -0.84 -18.12 3.30
CA PRO A 15 -1.92 -17.32 3.84
C PRO A 15 -1.37 -16.12 4.61
N THR A 16 -2.16 -15.06 4.68
CA THR A 16 -1.86 -13.85 5.45
C THR A 16 -2.97 -13.58 6.45
N LEU A 17 -2.61 -13.05 7.61
CA LEU A 17 -3.56 -12.63 8.62
C LEU A 17 -3.44 -11.13 8.85
N SER A 18 -4.55 -10.44 8.79
CA SER A 18 -4.61 -9.00 9.07
C SER A 18 -5.78 -8.64 9.97
N THR A 19 -5.73 -7.42 10.47
CA THR A 19 -6.89 -6.71 11.02
C THR A 19 -6.97 -5.34 10.37
N HIS A 20 -8.16 -4.71 10.42
CA HIS A 20 -8.32 -3.33 9.98
C HIS A 20 -8.60 -2.39 11.15
N ILE A 21 -8.21 -1.13 10.98
CA ILE A 21 -8.39 -0.06 11.96
C ILE A 21 -8.94 1.20 11.30
N HIS A 22 -9.70 1.98 12.09
CA HIS A 22 -10.27 3.28 11.68
C HIS A 22 -9.66 4.44 12.48
N THR A 23 -8.59 4.17 13.23
CA THR A 23 -7.89 5.16 14.05
C THR A 23 -6.45 5.31 13.59
N THR A 24 -5.92 6.50 13.73
CA THR A 24 -4.53 6.84 13.37
C THR A 24 -3.56 6.78 14.55
N TRP A 25 -4.04 6.41 15.74
CA TRP A 25 -3.20 6.35 16.95
C TRP A 25 -2.10 5.31 16.80
N PRO A 26 -0.81 5.70 16.82
CA PRO A 26 0.30 4.77 16.67
C PRO A 26 0.32 3.66 17.71
N SER A 27 -0.09 3.97 18.96
CA SER A 27 -0.15 2.97 20.04
C SER A 27 -1.13 1.83 19.76
N VAL A 28 -2.15 2.03 18.94
CA VAL A 28 -3.05 0.94 18.51
C VAL A 28 -2.30 0.02 17.54
N VAL A 29 -1.52 0.57 16.61
CA VAL A 29 -0.67 -0.21 15.69
C VAL A 29 0.39 -0.98 16.48
N GLU A 30 1.01 -0.35 17.48
CA GLU A 30 1.98 -1.01 18.38
C GLU A 30 1.34 -2.15 19.16
N ALA A 31 0.14 -1.94 19.73
CA ALA A 31 -0.57 -2.98 20.48
C ALA A 31 -0.88 -4.21 19.59
N ILE A 32 -1.32 -3.97 18.34
CA ILE A 32 -1.55 -5.03 17.36
C ILE A 32 -0.24 -5.75 17.04
N GLY A 33 0.83 -5.00 16.74
CA GLY A 33 2.15 -5.55 16.42
C GLY A 33 2.74 -6.37 17.57
N HIS A 34 2.55 -5.91 18.82
CA HIS A 34 3.00 -6.60 20.02
C HIS A 34 2.39 -8.00 20.18
N THR A 35 1.21 -8.26 19.62
CA THR A 35 0.61 -9.61 19.65
C THR A 35 1.43 -10.64 18.87
N GLY A 36 2.20 -10.20 17.87
CA GLY A 36 2.94 -11.09 16.96
C GLY A 36 2.07 -11.93 16.04
N LEU A 37 0.75 -11.73 16.02
CA LEU A 37 -0.20 -12.58 15.30
C LEU A 37 -0.46 -12.12 13.87
N TYR A 38 -0.29 -10.82 13.59
CA TYR A 38 -0.69 -10.22 12.32
C TYR A 38 0.50 -9.99 11.39
N ASP A 39 0.28 -10.21 10.11
CA ASP A 39 1.26 -9.96 9.05
C ASP A 39 1.21 -8.51 8.59
N TYR A 40 0.01 -7.93 8.60
CA TYR A 40 -0.19 -6.52 8.27
C TYR A 40 -1.44 -5.95 8.96
N VAL A 41 -1.50 -4.62 8.99
CA VAL A 41 -2.67 -3.85 9.42
C VAL A 41 -3.19 -3.02 8.26
N GLU A 42 -4.48 -3.09 8.01
CA GLU A 42 -5.17 -2.23 7.06
C GLU A 42 -5.72 -0.99 7.79
N PHE A 43 -5.26 0.18 7.41
CA PHE A 43 -5.92 1.43 7.78
C PHE A 43 -6.98 1.78 6.74
N VAL A 44 -8.24 1.87 7.20
CA VAL A 44 -9.38 2.19 6.34
C VAL A 44 -9.51 3.70 6.21
N GLY A 45 -8.62 4.31 5.40
CA GLY A 45 -8.56 5.75 5.20
C GLY A 45 -9.80 6.32 4.51
N GLU A 46 -10.55 5.47 3.80
CA GLU A 46 -11.84 5.84 3.20
C GLU A 46 -12.87 6.32 4.23
N TYR A 47 -12.79 5.84 5.47
CA TYR A 47 -13.80 6.13 6.51
C TYR A 47 -13.23 6.82 7.74
N GLY A 48 -11.93 6.81 7.93
CA GLY A 48 -11.26 7.42 9.08
C GLY A 48 -10.69 8.80 8.75
N PRO A 49 -10.81 9.79 9.66
CA PRO A 49 -10.10 11.05 9.49
C PRO A 49 -8.60 10.84 9.71
N PHE A 50 -7.77 11.46 8.89
CA PHE A 50 -6.32 11.42 9.02
C PHE A 50 -5.63 12.58 8.30
N ASP A 51 -4.40 12.83 8.67
CA ASP A 51 -3.48 13.68 7.93
C ASP A 51 -2.24 12.91 7.45
N LEU A 52 -1.33 13.59 6.74
CA LEU A 52 -0.12 12.95 6.22
C LEU A 52 0.88 12.58 7.31
N HIS A 53 0.87 13.28 8.44
CA HIS A 53 1.74 12.95 9.58
C HIS A 53 1.25 11.69 10.29
N ASP A 54 -0.05 11.46 10.32
CA ASP A 54 -0.65 10.24 10.84
C ASP A 54 -0.12 9.02 10.09
N LEU A 55 -0.12 9.08 8.74
CA LEU A 55 0.41 8.00 7.90
C LEU A 55 1.88 7.68 8.24
N ASP A 56 2.71 8.70 8.42
CA ASP A 56 4.10 8.53 8.83
C ASP A 56 4.24 7.86 10.20
N ASN A 57 3.44 8.31 11.18
CA ASN A 57 3.52 7.80 12.54
C ASN A 57 3.03 6.35 12.64
N MET A 58 1.97 6.00 11.92
CA MET A 58 1.49 4.62 11.84
C MET A 58 2.55 3.68 11.24
N CYS A 59 3.24 4.12 10.19
CA CYS A 59 4.32 3.34 9.60
C CYS A 59 5.49 3.15 10.55
N ARG A 60 5.88 4.19 11.32
CA ARG A 60 6.93 4.07 12.35
C ARG A 60 6.56 3.05 13.41
N ALA A 61 5.31 3.07 13.87
CA ALA A 61 4.82 2.10 14.84
C ALA A 61 4.85 0.66 14.29
N ALA A 62 4.36 0.44 13.07
CA ALA A 62 4.40 -0.87 12.43
C ALA A 62 5.83 -1.38 12.21
N ASP A 63 6.73 -0.46 11.91
CA ASP A 63 8.15 -0.74 11.71
C ASP A 63 8.83 -1.37 12.94
N LEU A 64 8.40 -1.04 14.16
CA LEU A 64 8.93 -1.62 15.39
C LEU A 64 8.70 -3.13 15.49
N TYR A 65 7.67 -3.63 14.83
CA TYR A 65 7.24 -5.02 14.89
C TYR A 65 7.43 -5.78 13.58
N ASN A 66 8.15 -5.20 12.60
CA ASN A 66 8.30 -5.77 11.26
C ASN A 66 6.95 -6.16 10.62
N MET A 67 5.95 -5.35 10.85
CA MET A 67 4.59 -5.53 10.35
C MET A 67 4.35 -4.62 9.15
N SER A 68 3.70 -5.13 8.12
CA SER A 68 3.33 -4.33 6.95
C SER A 68 2.11 -3.45 7.23
N MET A 69 2.02 -2.31 6.52
CA MET A 69 0.84 -1.44 6.54
C MET A 69 0.19 -1.44 5.15
N MET A 70 -1.14 -1.48 5.14
CA MET A 70 -1.99 -1.31 3.98
C MET A 70 -2.88 -0.08 4.17
N LEU A 71 -2.98 0.78 3.17
CA LEU A 71 -3.96 1.87 3.15
C LEU A 71 -5.11 1.53 2.20
N LYS A 72 -6.33 1.51 2.71
CA LYS A 72 -7.53 1.54 1.87
C LYS A 72 -7.85 2.99 1.52
N VAL A 73 -7.90 3.28 0.23
CA VAL A 73 -8.12 4.65 -0.30
C VAL A 73 -9.49 4.79 -0.93
N ASP A 74 -10.03 6.01 -0.85
CA ASP A 74 -11.20 6.43 -1.61
C ASP A 74 -10.98 6.36 -3.11
N GLN A 75 -12.07 6.47 -3.87
CA GLN A 75 -12.01 6.58 -5.32
C GLN A 75 -11.24 7.84 -5.75
N GLU A 76 -11.42 8.96 -5.05
CA GLU A 76 -10.71 10.22 -5.31
C GLU A 76 -10.33 10.93 -4.00
N PRO A 77 -9.16 11.50 -3.87
CA PRO A 77 -8.03 11.57 -4.81
C PRO A 77 -7.05 10.38 -4.65
N ARG A 78 -7.44 9.20 -5.09
CA ARG A 78 -6.71 7.93 -4.85
C ARG A 78 -5.24 7.94 -5.25
N GLY A 79 -4.91 8.59 -6.37
CA GLY A 79 -3.52 8.67 -6.84
C GLY A 79 -2.62 9.45 -5.89
N PHE A 80 -3.09 10.58 -5.41
CA PHE A 80 -2.36 11.39 -4.42
C PHE A 80 -2.17 10.61 -3.11
N LEU A 81 -3.25 10.04 -2.57
CA LEU A 81 -3.21 9.34 -1.29
C LEU A 81 -2.34 8.09 -1.35
N ALA A 82 -2.47 7.27 -2.40
CA ALA A 82 -1.66 6.07 -2.58
C ALA A 82 -0.15 6.41 -2.62
N GLN A 83 0.24 7.42 -3.39
CA GLN A 83 1.64 7.83 -3.49
C GLN A 83 2.17 8.43 -2.18
N ARG A 84 1.34 9.18 -1.43
CA ARG A 84 1.73 9.69 -0.11
C ARG A 84 1.90 8.59 0.92
N ALA A 85 0.98 7.64 0.95
CA ALA A 85 1.09 6.48 1.84
C ALA A 85 2.35 5.66 1.57
N ILE A 86 2.63 5.33 0.31
CA ILE A 86 3.88 4.63 -0.06
C ILE A 86 5.10 5.45 0.37
N GLY A 87 5.08 6.77 0.14
CA GLY A 87 6.15 7.67 0.59
C GLY A 87 6.32 7.70 2.11
N SER A 88 5.27 7.47 2.89
CA SER A 88 5.30 7.33 4.34
C SER A 88 5.79 5.96 4.81
N GLY A 89 5.71 4.93 3.97
CA GLY A 89 6.19 3.59 4.30
C GLY A 89 5.13 2.49 4.26
N PHE A 90 3.94 2.78 3.74
CA PHE A 90 2.95 1.74 3.48
C PHE A 90 3.46 0.76 2.43
N HIS A 91 3.28 -0.52 2.69
CA HIS A 91 3.74 -1.61 1.83
C HIS A 91 2.69 -2.07 0.84
N SER A 92 1.44 -1.64 1.04
CA SER A 92 0.30 -2.05 0.25
C SER A 92 -0.76 -0.97 0.16
N ILE A 93 -1.45 -0.93 -0.97
CA ILE A 93 -2.62 -0.07 -1.20
C ILE A 93 -3.80 -0.95 -1.60
N LEU A 94 -4.93 -0.75 -0.95
CA LEU A 94 -6.22 -1.32 -1.31
C LEU A 94 -7.06 -0.24 -2.01
N PHE A 95 -7.35 -0.45 -3.28
CA PHE A 95 -8.20 0.42 -4.06
C PHE A 95 -9.64 -0.08 -4.03
N ALA A 96 -10.52 0.73 -3.44
CA ALA A 96 -11.95 0.53 -3.48
C ALA A 96 -12.57 1.10 -4.78
N ASP A 97 -13.82 0.76 -5.03
CA ASP A 97 -14.66 1.40 -6.03
C ASP A 97 -14.13 1.37 -7.47
N CYS A 98 -13.29 0.41 -7.83
CA CYS A 98 -12.85 0.25 -9.21
C CYS A 98 -14.04 -0.16 -10.10
N ARG A 99 -14.33 0.63 -11.14
CA ARG A 99 -15.53 0.51 -11.96
C ARG A 99 -15.31 -0.21 -13.28
N SER A 100 -14.06 -0.40 -13.69
CA SER A 100 -13.70 -1.04 -14.96
C SER A 100 -12.30 -1.63 -14.92
N ALA A 101 -11.97 -2.47 -15.88
CA ALA A 101 -10.60 -2.95 -16.08
C ALA A 101 -9.60 -1.81 -16.34
N ALA A 102 -10.05 -0.73 -17.00
CA ALA A 102 -9.20 0.46 -17.19
C ALA A 102 -8.88 1.15 -15.86
N ASP A 103 -9.87 1.26 -14.97
CA ASP A 103 -9.66 1.76 -13.60
C ASP A 103 -8.64 0.92 -12.84
N VAL A 104 -8.74 -0.41 -12.92
CA VAL A 104 -7.82 -1.32 -12.26
C VAL A 104 -6.39 -1.15 -12.80
N ARG A 105 -6.23 -1.07 -14.12
CA ARG A 105 -4.91 -0.80 -14.74
C ARG A 105 -4.32 0.52 -14.27
N GLU A 106 -5.14 1.55 -14.14
CA GLU A 106 -4.70 2.85 -13.62
C GLU A 106 -4.29 2.77 -12.15
N CYS A 107 -5.04 2.07 -11.31
CA CYS A 107 -4.66 1.83 -9.90
C CYS A 107 -3.30 1.14 -9.79
N VAL A 108 -3.05 0.14 -10.61
CA VAL A 108 -1.73 -0.51 -10.65
C VAL A 108 -0.66 0.47 -11.11
N ARG A 109 -0.91 1.22 -12.19
CA ARG A 109 0.05 2.18 -12.76
C ARG A 109 0.46 3.27 -11.77
N ILE A 110 -0.50 3.84 -11.02
CA ILE A 110 -0.30 4.96 -10.09
C ILE A 110 0.83 4.69 -9.07
N VAL A 111 0.99 3.46 -8.64
CA VAL A 111 1.96 3.07 -7.61
C VAL A 111 3.28 2.54 -8.17
N ARG A 112 3.41 2.42 -9.48
CA ARG A 112 4.64 1.92 -10.10
C ARG A 112 5.65 3.04 -10.30
N PRO A 113 6.97 2.72 -10.22
CA PRO A 113 8.02 3.72 -10.37
C PRO A 113 8.06 4.31 -11.77
N GLU A 114 8.52 5.55 -11.87
CA GLU A 114 8.75 6.24 -13.13
C GLU A 114 10.06 5.75 -13.77
N THR A 115 9.97 4.58 -14.41
CA THR A 115 11.07 3.99 -15.20
C THR A 115 10.57 3.63 -16.60
N PRO A 116 11.46 3.47 -17.58
CA PRO A 116 11.06 3.02 -18.94
C PRO A 116 10.33 1.68 -18.93
N GLU A 117 10.71 0.78 -18.02
CA GLU A 117 10.12 -0.56 -17.89
C GLU A 117 8.75 -0.54 -17.24
N ASP A 118 8.61 0.21 -16.13
CA ASP A 118 7.40 0.19 -15.31
C ASP A 118 6.32 1.15 -15.81
N ARG A 119 6.72 2.24 -16.49
CA ARG A 119 5.84 3.28 -17.04
C ARG A 119 4.87 3.89 -16.00
N GLY A 120 5.24 3.81 -14.73
CA GLY A 120 4.47 4.39 -13.64
C GLY A 120 4.76 5.88 -13.48
N PRO A 121 3.91 6.62 -12.78
CA PRO A 121 4.12 8.04 -12.48
C PRO A 121 4.79 8.27 -11.11
N TYR A 122 5.15 7.23 -10.37
CA TYR A 122 5.73 7.41 -9.04
C TYR A 122 7.21 7.79 -9.15
N GLY A 123 7.48 9.08 -8.93
CA GLY A 123 8.84 9.60 -8.96
C GLY A 123 9.73 8.99 -7.89
N VAL A 124 10.95 8.64 -8.26
CA VAL A 124 11.95 8.03 -7.36
C VAL A 124 12.74 9.05 -6.54
N ALA A 125 12.25 10.28 -6.43
CA ALA A 125 12.84 11.36 -5.67
C ALA A 125 12.61 11.24 -4.16
N THR A 126 13.02 12.25 -3.43
CA THR A 126 13.01 12.32 -1.97
C THR A 126 11.66 11.93 -1.34
N ARG A 127 11.67 10.85 -0.60
CA ARG A 127 10.59 10.35 0.27
C ARG A 127 11.20 9.93 1.61
N ARG A 128 10.38 9.44 2.55
CA ARG A 128 10.86 8.92 3.82
C ARG A 128 12.01 7.91 3.67
N PHE A 129 11.93 7.03 2.69
CA PHE A 129 12.99 6.06 2.40
C PHE A 129 14.33 6.71 2.04
N THR A 130 14.33 7.91 1.46
CA THR A 130 15.54 8.65 1.15
C THR A 130 16.29 9.07 2.42
N TYR A 131 15.58 9.48 3.47
CA TYR A 131 16.20 9.82 4.76
C TYR A 131 16.94 8.63 5.38
N MET A 132 16.50 7.44 5.04
CA MET A 132 17.11 6.19 5.50
C MET A 132 18.15 5.64 4.52
N GLY A 133 18.58 6.44 3.55
CA GLY A 133 19.62 6.08 2.58
C GLY A 133 19.15 5.24 1.40
N TYR A 134 17.85 5.17 1.14
CA TYR A 134 17.31 4.28 0.10
C TYR A 134 16.83 4.98 -1.18
N GLY A 135 16.80 6.30 -1.20
CA GLY A 135 16.24 7.05 -2.33
C GLY A 135 17.09 7.00 -3.59
N GLY A 136 16.43 6.92 -4.74
CA GLY A 136 17.04 7.04 -6.07
C GLY A 136 17.81 5.83 -6.58
N GLY A 137 18.05 4.80 -5.77
CA GLY A 137 18.80 3.62 -6.15
C GLY A 137 17.93 2.49 -6.69
N LYS A 138 18.59 1.45 -7.25
CA LYS A 138 17.92 0.24 -7.75
C LYS A 138 17.07 -0.45 -6.68
N GLU A 139 17.52 -0.44 -5.44
CA GLU A 139 16.80 -1.02 -4.30
C GLU A 139 15.50 -0.28 -4.01
N TYR A 140 15.50 1.05 -4.16
CA TYR A 140 14.29 1.85 -4.01
C TYR A 140 13.28 1.56 -5.12
N VAL A 141 13.73 1.49 -6.37
CA VAL A 141 12.89 1.11 -7.51
C VAL A 141 12.29 -0.29 -7.28
N GLN A 142 13.09 -1.24 -6.82
CA GLN A 142 12.59 -2.59 -6.52
C GLN A 142 11.55 -2.58 -5.39
N ALA A 143 11.74 -1.78 -4.36
CA ALA A 143 10.76 -1.66 -3.28
C ALA A 143 9.42 -1.07 -3.77
N LEU A 144 9.44 -0.14 -4.71
CA LEU A 144 8.22 0.37 -5.35
C LEU A 144 7.53 -0.71 -6.20
N ARG A 145 8.30 -1.56 -6.90
CA ARG A 145 7.75 -2.72 -7.62
C ARG A 145 7.13 -3.75 -6.68
N ASP A 146 7.67 -3.88 -5.47
CA ASP A 146 7.20 -4.81 -4.46
C ASP A 146 5.97 -4.30 -3.67
N VAL A 147 5.54 -3.05 -3.88
CA VAL A 147 4.27 -2.57 -3.32
C VAL A 147 3.13 -3.48 -3.77
N VAL A 148 2.38 -4.03 -2.80
CA VAL A 148 1.22 -4.86 -3.08
C VAL A 148 0.04 -3.98 -3.44
N VAL A 149 -0.56 -4.26 -4.59
CA VAL A 149 -1.81 -3.62 -5.01
C VAL A 149 -2.93 -4.62 -4.82
N THR A 150 -3.93 -4.21 -4.07
CA THR A 150 -5.15 -4.98 -3.84
C THR A 150 -6.33 -4.20 -4.41
N ILE A 151 -7.21 -4.90 -5.11
CA ILE A 151 -8.38 -4.30 -5.77
C ILE A 151 -9.64 -4.91 -5.17
N MET A 152 -10.59 -4.08 -4.77
CA MET A 152 -11.93 -4.55 -4.42
C MET A 152 -12.76 -4.75 -5.68
N ILE A 153 -13.18 -6.01 -5.91
CA ILE A 153 -14.09 -6.37 -7.00
C ILE A 153 -15.52 -6.34 -6.47
N GLU A 154 -16.12 -5.17 -6.52
CA GLU A 154 -17.40 -4.88 -5.86
C GLU A 154 -18.38 -4.05 -6.71
N LYS A 155 -17.94 -3.59 -7.89
CA LYS A 155 -18.79 -2.81 -8.79
C LYS A 155 -19.18 -3.66 -10.02
N PRO A 156 -20.39 -3.47 -10.58
CA PRO A 156 -20.85 -4.26 -11.72
C PRO A 156 -19.85 -4.30 -12.89
N GLY A 157 -19.24 -3.16 -13.21
CA GLY A 157 -18.30 -3.09 -14.34
C GLY A 157 -17.00 -3.88 -14.15
N THR A 158 -16.60 -4.20 -12.93
CA THR A 158 -15.46 -5.10 -12.64
C THR A 158 -15.90 -6.54 -12.41
N VAL A 159 -17.08 -6.75 -11.80
CA VAL A 159 -17.65 -8.09 -11.58
C VAL A 159 -18.01 -8.75 -12.92
N ASP A 160 -18.73 -8.04 -13.78
CA ASP A 160 -19.18 -8.55 -15.09
C ASP A 160 -18.02 -8.77 -16.08
N LYS A 161 -16.88 -8.13 -15.84
CA LYS A 161 -15.69 -8.17 -16.69
C LYS A 161 -14.44 -8.68 -15.97
N LEU A 162 -14.65 -9.65 -15.09
CA LEU A 162 -13.58 -10.17 -14.23
C LEU A 162 -12.37 -10.67 -15.03
N ASP A 163 -12.59 -11.34 -16.15
CA ASP A 163 -11.51 -11.84 -17.02
C ASP A 163 -10.63 -10.68 -17.58
N GLU A 164 -11.25 -9.54 -17.93
CA GLU A 164 -10.51 -8.35 -18.36
C GLU A 164 -9.71 -7.71 -17.20
N VAL A 165 -10.22 -7.83 -15.98
CA VAL A 165 -9.55 -7.30 -14.76
C VAL A 165 -8.35 -8.15 -14.37
N LEU A 166 -8.44 -9.47 -14.58
CA LEU A 166 -7.37 -10.41 -14.21
C LEU A 166 -6.31 -10.61 -15.29
N ALA A 167 -6.55 -10.11 -16.52
CA ALA A 167 -5.62 -10.21 -17.64
C ALA A 167 -4.47 -9.19 -17.54
#